data_fc65d8ed6e8e2d221f74af1fb1a68474
#
_entry.id   fc65d8ed6e8e2d221f74af1fb1a68474
#
_cell.length_a   1.000
_cell.length_b   1.000
_cell.length_c   1.000
_cell.angle_alpha   90.00
_cell.angle_beta   90.00
_cell.angle_gamma   90.00
#
_symmetry.space_group_name_H-M   'P 1'
#
loop_
_entity.id
_entity.type
_entity.pdbx_description
1 polymer ?
#
loop_
_entity_poly.entity_id
_entity_poly.type
_entity_poly.pdbx_seq_one_letter_code
_entity_poly.pdbx_strand_id
1 'polypeptide(L)'
;MKQLQILTFSDKPLADSNLLVKSCRDHNLPLEIITPNQEWKVNAFKIKLLFDYISKESDDTLLLVVDAFDVYVNGKEEEILNKFRAFKADIVFSAEANYYFRNPKLRGAYLKNYPESPTPYQFLNSGTFIGKCGALKKLLKDIIKENKLDPDNINSFIEVRSDQYLYSKHFVDQSLSGDKKYTLTLDYKHELFEVTGGRMRTINLPHLSSFHAFNAYKVERFLVKKLGLHAHQDEPIDIEFIASTNSFRNRKTHSNPLIIHLPGTWMYFDKIMNKILTSKKEFSLGKITAWFIGLLSYIVAIFIPFRISL
;
A
#
# COMPACT_ATOMS: atom_id res chain seq x y z
N MET A 1 26.10 2.70 -14.32
CA MET A 1 25.50 2.29 -13.02
C MET A 1 23.98 2.37 -13.16
N LYS A 2 23.22 1.36 -12.74
CA LYS A 2 21.74 1.43 -12.73
C LYS A 2 21.34 2.54 -11.74
N GLN A 3 20.61 3.53 -12.21
CA GLN A 3 20.19 4.66 -11.38
C GLN A 3 18.95 4.31 -10.56
N LEU A 4 18.06 3.45 -11.07
CA LEU A 4 16.86 2.97 -10.45
C LEU A 4 16.84 1.43 -10.45
N GLN A 5 16.43 0.83 -9.33
CA GLN A 5 16.08 -0.58 -9.20
C GLN A 5 14.65 -0.69 -8.68
N ILE A 6 13.81 -1.52 -9.31
CA ILE A 6 12.47 -1.84 -8.80
C ILE A 6 12.54 -3.18 -8.08
N LEU A 7 11.99 -3.22 -6.87
CA LEU A 7 12.01 -4.40 -6.02
C LEU A 7 10.59 -4.76 -5.57
N THR A 8 10.28 -6.04 -5.64
CA THR A 8 9.06 -6.59 -5.07
C THR A 8 9.33 -7.85 -4.27
N PHE A 9 8.44 -8.14 -3.31
CA PHE A 9 8.50 -9.35 -2.48
C PHE A 9 7.27 -10.19 -2.76
N SER A 10 7.46 -11.48 -3.03
CA SER A 10 6.38 -12.41 -3.33
C SER A 10 6.60 -13.74 -2.63
N ASP A 11 5.53 -14.31 -2.07
CA ASP A 11 5.52 -15.65 -1.47
C ASP A 11 5.59 -16.80 -2.50
N LYS A 12 5.51 -16.45 -3.79
CA LYS A 12 5.55 -17.39 -4.92
C LYS A 12 6.09 -16.71 -6.17
N PRO A 13 6.60 -17.46 -7.15
CA PRO A 13 6.99 -16.91 -8.44
C PRO A 13 5.84 -16.15 -9.10
N LEU A 14 6.15 -14.98 -9.66
CA LEU A 14 5.19 -14.20 -10.44
C LEU A 14 5.17 -14.71 -11.88
N ALA A 15 3.97 -14.91 -12.42
CA ALA A 15 3.80 -15.29 -13.82
C ALA A 15 4.08 -14.11 -14.76
N ASP A 16 4.47 -14.37 -16.00
CA ASP A 16 4.67 -13.33 -17.03
C ASP A 16 3.41 -12.51 -17.31
N SER A 17 2.24 -13.07 -17.03
CA SER A 17 0.94 -12.38 -17.12
C SER A 17 0.64 -11.44 -15.95
N ASN A 18 1.42 -11.49 -14.86
CA ASN A 18 1.27 -10.55 -13.75
C ASN A 18 1.45 -9.11 -14.25
N LEU A 19 0.53 -8.21 -13.91
CA LEU A 19 0.52 -6.86 -14.45
C LEU A 19 1.73 -6.03 -14.04
N LEU A 20 2.29 -6.23 -12.85
CA LEU A 20 3.54 -5.60 -12.44
C LEU A 20 4.70 -6.06 -13.35
N VAL A 21 4.86 -7.38 -13.53
CA VAL A 21 5.90 -7.94 -14.40
C VAL A 21 5.77 -7.42 -15.82
N LYS A 22 4.55 -7.49 -16.36
CA LYS A 22 4.25 -7.02 -17.71
C LYS A 22 4.53 -5.54 -17.88
N SER A 23 4.03 -4.69 -16.99
CA SER A 23 4.20 -3.25 -17.08
C SER A 23 5.67 -2.81 -16.93
N CYS A 24 6.42 -3.42 -16.04
CA CYS A 24 7.87 -3.16 -15.95
C CYS A 24 8.60 -3.57 -17.24
N ARG A 25 8.27 -4.70 -17.83
CA ARG A 25 8.84 -5.15 -19.10
C ARG A 25 8.47 -4.19 -20.25
N ASP A 26 7.22 -3.77 -20.35
CA ASP A 26 6.74 -2.88 -21.41
C ASP A 26 7.42 -1.50 -21.36
N HIS A 27 7.90 -1.07 -20.18
CA HIS A 27 8.65 0.16 -19.98
C HIS A 27 10.18 -0.03 -19.85
N ASN A 28 10.71 -1.26 -20.08
CA ASN A 28 12.13 -1.61 -19.93
C ASN A 28 12.69 -1.29 -18.53
N LEU A 29 11.88 -1.46 -17.49
CA LEU A 29 12.27 -1.18 -16.11
C LEU A 29 12.89 -2.43 -15.45
N PRO A 30 13.97 -2.26 -14.65
CA PRO A 30 14.65 -3.37 -13.98
C PRO A 30 13.88 -3.83 -12.75
N LEU A 31 13.02 -4.85 -12.90
CA LEU A 31 12.29 -5.47 -11.81
C LEU A 31 13.05 -6.66 -11.24
N GLU A 32 13.27 -6.65 -9.94
CA GLU A 32 13.76 -7.78 -9.16
C GLU A 32 12.69 -8.31 -8.23
N ILE A 33 12.53 -9.64 -8.20
CA ILE A 33 11.50 -10.32 -7.42
C ILE A 33 12.21 -11.17 -6.36
N ILE A 34 12.01 -10.83 -5.10
CA ILE A 34 12.54 -11.58 -3.97
C ILE A 34 11.48 -12.54 -3.44
N THR A 35 11.76 -13.84 -3.56
CA THR A 35 10.95 -14.89 -2.96
C THR A 35 11.71 -15.45 -1.76
N PRO A 36 11.15 -15.37 -0.54
CA PRO A 36 11.82 -15.88 0.65
C PRO A 36 11.89 -17.42 0.61
N ASN A 37 12.95 -17.98 1.18
CA ASN A 37 13.12 -19.42 1.32
C ASN A 37 12.26 -20.04 2.44
N GLN A 38 11.32 -19.30 3.00
CA GLN A 38 10.47 -19.68 4.10
C GLN A 38 9.02 -19.27 3.87
N GLU A 39 8.11 -19.88 4.63
CA GLU A 39 6.69 -19.58 4.55
C GLU A 39 6.40 -18.10 4.86
N TRP A 40 5.61 -17.46 4.02
CA TRP A 40 5.13 -16.10 4.22
C TRP A 40 4.02 -16.06 5.26
N LYS A 41 4.35 -15.65 6.48
CA LYS A 41 3.38 -15.62 7.58
C LYS A 41 2.73 -14.25 7.76
N VAL A 42 3.52 -13.17 7.58
CA VAL A 42 3.07 -11.79 7.84
C VAL A 42 3.78 -10.79 6.94
N ASN A 43 3.13 -9.65 6.66
CA ASN A 43 3.71 -8.60 5.82
C ASN A 43 4.93 -7.93 6.46
N ALA A 44 5.06 -7.93 7.79
CA ALA A 44 6.26 -7.41 8.46
C ALA A 44 7.56 -8.10 8.01
N PHE A 45 7.50 -9.29 7.38
CA PHE A 45 8.67 -9.94 6.78
C PHE A 45 9.32 -9.11 5.67
N LYS A 46 8.57 -8.25 5.00
CA LYS A 46 9.13 -7.32 4.01
C LYS A 46 10.24 -6.44 4.61
N ILE A 47 10.13 -6.05 5.89
CA ILE A 47 11.16 -5.27 6.59
C ILE A 47 12.49 -6.03 6.63
N LYS A 48 12.44 -7.30 7.03
CA LYS A 48 13.62 -8.17 7.08
C LYS A 48 14.22 -8.39 5.68
N LEU A 49 13.38 -8.76 4.72
CA LEU A 49 13.83 -9.04 3.35
C LEU A 49 14.45 -7.80 2.70
N LEU A 50 13.83 -6.63 2.92
CA LEU A 50 14.38 -5.37 2.43
C LEU A 50 15.70 -5.02 3.12
N PHE A 51 15.79 -5.22 4.44
CA PHE A 51 17.01 -4.97 5.20
C PHE A 51 18.18 -5.81 4.68
N ASP A 52 17.96 -7.10 4.43
CA ASP A 52 18.97 -8.01 3.89
C ASP A 52 19.40 -7.60 2.47
N TYR A 53 18.43 -7.22 1.64
CA TYR A 53 18.69 -6.80 0.28
C TYR A 53 19.55 -5.54 0.24
N ILE A 54 19.09 -4.46 0.88
CA ILE A 54 19.77 -3.16 0.79
C ILE A 54 21.11 -3.14 1.50
N SER A 55 21.37 -4.06 2.45
CA SER A 55 22.66 -4.16 3.13
C SER A 55 23.82 -4.34 2.16
N LYS A 56 23.56 -4.94 1.00
CA LYS A 56 24.53 -5.25 -0.07
C LYS A 56 24.58 -4.19 -1.17
N GLU A 57 23.61 -3.27 -1.19
CA GLU A 57 23.49 -2.25 -2.21
C GLU A 57 24.32 -0.99 -1.87
N SER A 58 24.71 -0.24 -2.90
CA SER A 58 25.33 1.08 -2.74
C SER A 58 24.34 2.07 -2.13
N ASP A 59 24.81 2.96 -1.27
CA ASP A 59 23.99 3.99 -0.64
C ASP A 59 23.34 4.95 -1.65
N ASP A 60 23.93 5.12 -2.82
CA ASP A 60 23.45 5.98 -3.90
C ASP A 60 22.43 5.29 -4.81
N THR A 61 22.24 3.97 -4.69
CA THR A 61 21.22 3.25 -5.45
C THR A 61 19.84 3.77 -5.06
N LEU A 62 19.04 4.14 -6.05
CA LEU A 62 17.63 4.47 -5.86
C LEU A 62 16.77 3.22 -5.99
N LEU A 63 16.00 2.93 -4.97
CA LEU A 63 15.17 1.75 -4.90
C LEU A 63 13.69 2.14 -4.86
N LEU A 64 12.91 1.63 -5.83
CA LEU A 64 11.45 1.67 -5.85
C LEU A 64 10.93 0.32 -5.38
N VAL A 65 10.30 0.30 -4.21
CA VAL A 65 9.69 -0.90 -3.64
C VAL A 65 8.19 -0.89 -3.91
N VAL A 66 7.66 -2.02 -4.41
CA VAL A 66 6.25 -2.14 -4.80
C VAL A 66 5.66 -3.49 -4.36
N ASP A 67 4.35 -3.54 -4.08
CA ASP A 67 3.62 -4.77 -3.84
C ASP A 67 3.50 -5.61 -5.12
N ALA A 68 3.53 -6.95 -4.98
CA ALA A 68 3.69 -7.87 -6.10
C ALA A 68 2.42 -8.10 -6.94
N PHE A 69 1.22 -7.93 -6.35
CA PHE A 69 -0.01 -8.47 -6.93
C PHE A 69 -1.06 -7.41 -7.30
N ASP A 70 -0.87 -6.17 -6.87
CA ASP A 70 -1.87 -5.11 -7.03
C ASP A 70 -1.23 -3.74 -7.37
N VAL A 71 -0.09 -3.80 -8.08
CA VAL A 71 0.61 -2.63 -8.60
C VAL A 71 0.77 -2.72 -10.12
N TYR A 72 0.60 -1.56 -10.78
CA TYR A 72 0.85 -1.35 -12.21
C TYR A 72 1.76 -0.13 -12.39
N VAL A 73 2.79 -0.23 -13.24
CA VAL A 73 3.71 0.86 -13.53
C VAL A 73 3.43 1.42 -14.94
N ASN A 74 3.22 2.73 -15.06
CA ASN A 74 2.93 3.42 -16.32
C ASN A 74 3.87 4.59 -16.53
N GLY A 75 5.15 4.34 -16.51
CA GLY A 75 6.14 5.38 -16.74
C GLY A 75 7.53 4.81 -16.99
N LYS A 76 8.36 5.58 -17.68
CA LYS A 76 9.76 5.24 -17.92
C LYS A 76 10.61 5.62 -16.71
N GLU A 77 11.81 5.05 -16.63
CA GLU A 77 12.78 5.33 -15.56
C GLU A 77 13.00 6.84 -15.37
N GLU A 78 13.22 7.59 -16.45
CA GLU A 78 13.48 9.02 -16.39
C GLU A 78 12.31 9.81 -15.77
N GLU A 79 11.07 9.45 -16.11
CA GLU A 79 9.87 10.10 -15.57
C GLU A 79 9.73 9.85 -14.06
N ILE A 80 9.98 8.61 -13.63
CA ILE A 80 9.98 8.22 -12.20
C ILE A 80 11.05 9.01 -11.45
N LEU A 81 12.27 9.07 -11.99
CA LEU A 81 13.39 9.80 -11.39
C LEU A 81 13.11 11.30 -11.29
N ASN A 82 12.53 11.90 -12.32
CA ASN A 82 12.21 13.33 -12.34
C ASN A 82 11.14 13.67 -11.30
N LYS A 83 10.09 12.86 -11.19
CA LYS A 83 9.06 13.04 -10.16
C LYS A 83 9.64 12.84 -8.76
N PHE A 84 10.45 11.82 -8.53
CA PHE A 84 11.11 11.61 -7.24
C PHE A 84 11.99 12.81 -6.83
N ARG A 85 12.82 13.33 -7.74
CA ARG A 85 13.68 14.49 -7.47
C ARG A 85 12.90 15.74 -7.08
N ALA A 86 11.69 15.91 -7.62
CA ALA A 86 10.82 17.05 -7.30
C ALA A 86 10.37 17.08 -5.83
N PHE A 87 10.32 15.94 -5.15
CA PHE A 87 9.99 15.86 -3.71
C PHE A 87 11.09 16.43 -2.81
N LYS A 88 12.34 16.53 -3.28
CA LYS A 88 13.51 16.98 -2.50
C LYS A 88 13.64 16.21 -1.17
N ALA A 89 13.29 14.94 -1.18
CA ALA A 89 13.33 14.03 -0.04
C ALA A 89 14.20 12.82 -0.34
N ASP A 90 14.72 12.18 0.72
CA ASP A 90 15.53 10.97 0.58
C ASP A 90 14.64 9.73 0.43
N ILE A 91 13.43 9.76 1.00
CA ILE A 91 12.43 8.68 0.94
C ILE A 91 11.05 9.30 0.73
N VAL A 92 10.28 8.74 -0.20
CA VAL A 92 8.89 9.11 -0.49
C VAL A 92 8.02 7.86 -0.41
N PHE A 93 7.09 7.83 0.53
CA PHE A 93 6.05 6.81 0.58
C PHE A 93 4.79 7.29 -0.13
N SER A 94 4.03 6.35 -0.65
CA SER A 94 2.68 6.64 -1.12
C SER A 94 1.76 7.01 0.05
N ALA A 95 0.75 7.82 -0.26
CA ALA A 95 -0.27 8.24 0.69
C ALA A 95 -1.63 7.65 0.35
N GLU A 96 -2.43 7.31 1.36
CA GLU A 96 -3.79 6.81 1.20
C GLU A 96 -4.79 7.54 2.10
N ALA A 97 -6.08 7.41 1.77
CA ALA A 97 -7.16 8.01 2.56
C ALA A 97 -7.55 7.18 3.80
N ASN A 98 -7.13 5.91 3.87
CA ASN A 98 -7.51 5.02 4.95
C ASN A 98 -6.47 4.98 6.04
N TYR A 99 -6.90 5.20 7.29
CA TYR A 99 -6.02 5.06 8.44
C TYR A 99 -5.88 3.59 8.85
N TYR A 100 -4.77 2.97 8.48
CA TYR A 100 -4.44 1.62 8.91
C TYR A 100 -3.38 1.66 10.01
N PHE A 101 -3.81 1.41 11.27
CA PHE A 101 -2.90 1.34 12.41
C PHE A 101 -3.30 0.17 13.31
N ARG A 102 -2.41 -0.82 13.39
CA ARG A 102 -2.75 -2.12 13.95
C ARG A 102 -2.90 -2.15 15.46
N ASN A 103 -2.17 -1.30 16.21
CA ASN A 103 -2.24 -1.30 17.67
C ASN A 103 -3.45 -0.48 18.15
N PRO A 104 -4.53 -1.12 18.66
CA PRO A 104 -5.75 -0.40 19.04
C PRO A 104 -5.53 0.55 20.22
N LYS A 105 -4.58 0.25 21.11
CA LYS A 105 -4.29 1.11 22.29
C LYS A 105 -3.61 2.41 21.90
N LEU A 106 -2.77 2.39 20.88
CA LEU A 106 -2.01 3.55 20.38
C LEU A 106 -2.73 4.27 19.24
N ARG A 107 -3.69 3.63 18.59
CA ARG A 107 -4.34 4.12 17.37
C ARG A 107 -4.86 5.56 17.48
N GLY A 108 -5.54 5.89 18.56
CA GLY A 108 -6.11 7.23 18.76
C GLY A 108 -5.04 8.31 18.93
N ALA A 109 -3.98 8.02 19.71
CA ALA A 109 -2.88 8.94 19.91
C ALA A 109 -2.10 9.21 18.61
N TYR A 110 -1.82 8.16 17.83
CA TYR A 110 -1.12 8.31 16.56
C TYR A 110 -1.98 9.02 15.52
N LEU A 111 -3.29 8.76 15.46
CA LEU A 111 -4.19 9.49 14.57
C LEU A 111 -4.19 11.00 14.86
N LYS A 112 -4.22 11.37 16.14
CA LYS A 112 -4.21 12.79 16.57
C LYS A 112 -2.91 13.50 16.19
N ASN A 113 -1.80 12.79 16.20
CA ASN A 113 -0.47 13.33 15.94
C ASN A 113 0.00 13.08 14.49
N TYR A 114 -0.85 12.53 13.65
CA TYR A 114 -0.49 12.29 12.25
C TYR A 114 -0.34 13.64 11.53
N PRO A 115 0.75 13.86 10.77
CA PRO A 115 0.92 15.10 10.02
C PRO A 115 -0.28 15.40 9.12
N GLU A 116 -0.67 16.66 9.06
CA GLU A 116 -1.76 17.12 8.20
C GLU A 116 -1.41 16.96 6.72
N SER A 117 -2.42 16.70 5.92
CA SER A 117 -2.32 16.58 4.47
C SER A 117 -3.14 17.69 3.79
N PRO A 118 -2.64 18.29 2.69
CA PRO A 118 -3.41 19.22 1.88
C PRO A 118 -4.48 18.53 1.02
N THR A 119 -4.57 17.20 1.06
CA THR A 119 -5.49 16.37 0.26
C THR A 119 -6.18 15.35 1.15
N PRO A 120 -7.20 14.61 0.65
CA PRO A 120 -7.80 13.49 1.41
C PRO A 120 -6.84 12.31 1.69
N TYR A 121 -5.67 12.28 1.07
CA TYR A 121 -4.67 11.22 1.22
C TYR A 121 -3.67 11.60 2.30
N GLN A 122 -3.95 11.24 3.53
CA GLN A 122 -3.17 11.65 4.69
C GLN A 122 -2.22 10.58 5.21
N PHE A 123 -2.58 9.30 5.04
CA PHE A 123 -1.94 8.21 5.76
C PHE A 123 -0.93 7.47 4.90
N LEU A 124 0.19 7.06 5.49
CA LEU A 124 1.22 6.28 4.83
C LEU A 124 0.67 4.92 4.36
N ASN A 125 0.95 4.59 3.10
CA ASN A 125 0.78 3.25 2.57
C ASN A 125 2.16 2.64 2.27
N SER A 126 2.41 1.41 2.74
CA SER A 126 3.70 0.72 2.60
C SER A 126 3.85 -0.11 1.33
N GLY A 127 2.78 -0.23 0.55
CA GLY A 127 2.78 -1.05 -0.66
C GLY A 127 3.55 -0.44 -1.83
N THR A 128 3.82 0.87 -1.79
CA THR A 128 4.70 1.53 -2.75
C THR A 128 5.47 2.68 -2.11
N PHE A 129 6.79 2.70 -2.31
CA PHE A 129 7.66 3.79 -1.89
C PHE A 129 8.98 3.78 -2.68
N ILE A 130 9.65 4.92 -2.70
CA ILE A 130 10.95 5.09 -3.37
C ILE A 130 11.91 5.82 -2.42
N GLY A 131 13.18 5.41 -2.45
CA GLY A 131 14.19 6.07 -1.62
C GLY A 131 15.62 5.67 -1.97
N LYS A 132 16.58 6.48 -1.53
CA LYS A 132 18.01 6.15 -1.60
C LYS A 132 18.33 5.02 -0.63
N CYS A 133 19.07 4.02 -1.06
CA CYS A 133 19.44 2.88 -0.20
C CYS A 133 20.10 3.31 1.10
N GLY A 134 20.98 4.33 1.10
CA GLY A 134 21.59 4.84 2.33
C GLY A 134 20.58 5.41 3.33
N ALA A 135 19.52 6.07 2.87
CA ALA A 135 18.44 6.56 3.73
C ALA A 135 17.54 5.41 4.20
N LEU A 136 17.21 4.46 3.33
CA LEU A 136 16.44 3.27 3.66
C LEU A 136 17.15 2.38 4.70
N LYS A 137 18.48 2.24 4.60
CA LYS A 137 19.30 1.54 5.62
C LYS A 137 19.14 2.17 7.01
N LYS A 138 19.16 3.51 7.09
CA LYS A 138 18.97 4.23 8.34
C LYS A 138 17.55 4.04 8.87
N LEU A 139 16.53 4.23 8.01
CA LEU A 139 15.12 4.01 8.34
C LEU A 139 14.88 2.61 8.93
N LEU A 140 15.36 1.56 8.25
CA LEU A 140 15.12 0.19 8.71
C LEU A 140 15.87 -0.11 10.02
N LYS A 141 17.10 0.39 10.20
CA LYS A 141 17.82 0.28 11.48
C LYS A 141 17.07 0.94 12.63
N ASP A 142 16.51 2.14 12.40
CA ASP A 142 15.72 2.84 13.40
C ASP A 142 14.44 2.07 13.73
N ILE A 143 13.68 1.59 12.73
CA ILE A 143 12.48 0.77 12.93
C ILE A 143 12.79 -0.51 13.71
N ILE A 144 13.84 -1.23 13.34
CA ILE A 144 14.26 -2.48 13.99
C ILE A 144 14.59 -2.20 15.48
N LYS A 145 15.36 -1.16 15.76
CA LYS A 145 15.75 -0.76 17.11
C LYS A 145 14.55 -0.33 17.96
N GLU A 146 13.69 0.55 17.45
CA GLU A 146 12.53 1.11 18.15
C GLU A 146 11.50 0.04 18.53
N ASN A 147 11.37 -0.99 17.71
CA ASN A 147 10.39 -2.05 17.91
C ASN A 147 11.03 -3.35 18.47
N LYS A 148 12.31 -3.30 18.87
CA LYS A 148 13.06 -4.42 19.46
C LYS A 148 12.98 -5.68 18.57
N LEU A 149 13.04 -5.49 17.25
CA LEU A 149 13.06 -6.58 16.30
C LEU A 149 14.48 -7.17 16.22
N ASP A 150 14.57 -8.47 16.00
CA ASP A 150 15.82 -9.17 15.79
C ASP A 150 15.91 -9.60 14.32
N PRO A 151 16.81 -9.00 13.52
CA PRO A 151 16.97 -9.36 12.11
C PRO A 151 17.39 -10.82 11.90
N ASP A 152 18.05 -11.45 12.86
CA ASP A 152 18.48 -12.84 12.78
C ASP A 152 17.38 -13.82 13.23
N ASN A 153 16.33 -13.30 13.87
CA ASN A 153 15.16 -14.05 14.31
C ASN A 153 13.88 -13.55 13.65
N ILE A 154 13.51 -14.17 12.53
CA ILE A 154 12.29 -13.80 11.77
C ILE A 154 11.02 -13.86 12.62
N ASN A 155 10.98 -14.65 13.67
CA ASN A 155 9.80 -14.76 14.53
C ASN A 155 9.51 -13.45 15.29
N SER A 156 10.51 -12.59 15.50
CA SER A 156 10.31 -11.26 16.10
C SER A 156 9.35 -10.39 15.29
N PHE A 157 9.26 -10.64 13.97
CA PHE A 157 8.37 -9.91 13.05
C PHE A 157 6.94 -10.45 13.05
N ILE A 158 6.72 -11.70 13.50
CA ILE A 158 5.39 -12.33 13.52
C ILE A 158 4.43 -11.59 14.45
N GLU A 159 4.91 -11.13 15.61
CA GLU A 159 4.08 -10.41 16.58
C GLU A 159 3.60 -9.07 16.07
N VAL A 160 4.43 -8.37 15.31
CA VAL A 160 4.09 -7.06 14.73
C VAL A 160 3.12 -7.18 13.56
N ARG A 161 3.27 -8.23 12.74
CA ARG A 161 2.42 -8.62 11.60
C ARG A 161 2.37 -7.65 10.41
N SER A 162 2.57 -6.35 10.58
CA SER A 162 2.35 -5.34 9.53
C SER A 162 3.55 -4.42 9.39
N ASP A 163 4.12 -4.38 8.19
CA ASP A 163 5.11 -3.40 7.76
C ASP A 163 4.55 -1.97 7.75
N GLN A 164 3.33 -1.79 7.24
CA GLN A 164 2.68 -0.47 7.22
C GLN A 164 2.50 0.11 8.63
N TYR A 165 2.21 -0.73 9.64
CA TYR A 165 2.17 -0.26 11.02
C TYR A 165 3.52 0.27 11.47
N LEU A 166 4.61 -0.45 11.17
CA LEU A 166 5.97 -0.05 11.55
C LEU A 166 6.40 1.26 10.88
N TYR A 167 6.20 1.37 9.57
CA TYR A 167 6.51 2.59 8.84
C TYR A 167 5.65 3.78 9.29
N SER A 168 4.33 3.59 9.47
CA SER A 168 3.44 4.65 9.94
C SER A 168 3.78 5.14 11.34
N LYS A 169 4.12 4.19 12.25
CA LYS A 169 4.57 4.53 13.60
C LYS A 169 5.83 5.37 13.55
N HIS A 170 6.85 4.91 12.83
CA HIS A 170 8.12 5.63 12.70
C HIS A 170 7.94 7.01 12.07
N PHE A 171 7.10 7.14 11.02
CA PHE A 171 6.82 8.42 10.35
C PHE A 171 6.25 9.46 11.33
N VAL A 172 5.28 9.07 12.15
CA VAL A 172 4.69 9.97 13.16
C VAL A 172 5.69 10.30 14.26
N ASP A 173 6.42 9.31 14.79
CA ASP A 173 7.42 9.52 15.85
C ASP A 173 8.54 10.46 15.37
N GLN A 174 9.02 10.30 14.13
CA GLN A 174 10.01 11.19 13.53
C GLN A 174 9.48 12.62 13.38
N SER A 175 8.21 12.78 12.98
CA SER A 175 7.59 14.10 12.83
C SER A 175 7.48 14.85 14.15
N LEU A 176 7.28 14.14 15.26
CA LEU A 176 7.17 14.69 16.61
C LEU A 176 8.53 15.01 17.22
N SER A 177 9.54 14.15 17.00
CA SER A 177 10.86 14.32 17.60
C SER A 177 11.67 15.47 16.97
N GLY A 178 11.39 15.81 15.70
CA GLY A 178 12.18 16.76 14.93
C GLY A 178 13.59 16.26 14.55
N ASP A 179 14.00 15.07 14.98
CA ASP A 179 15.28 14.44 14.59
C ASP A 179 15.19 13.85 13.19
N LYS A 180 15.87 14.49 12.24
CA LYS A 180 15.84 14.11 10.82
C LYS A 180 17.22 13.67 10.35
N LYS A 181 17.56 12.40 10.55
CA LYS A 181 18.76 11.78 9.97
C LYS A 181 18.66 11.62 8.46
N TYR A 182 17.47 11.68 7.91
CA TYR A 182 17.07 11.64 6.51
C TYR A 182 15.71 12.31 6.36
N THR A 183 15.40 12.75 5.15
CA THR A 183 14.09 13.36 4.86
C THR A 183 13.13 12.28 4.35
N LEU A 184 12.03 12.08 5.10
CA LEU A 184 10.93 11.19 4.72
C LEU A 184 9.66 12.03 4.53
N THR A 185 8.97 11.81 3.41
CA THR A 185 7.70 12.48 3.10
C THR A 185 6.69 11.51 2.50
N LEU A 186 5.43 11.92 2.45
CA LEU A 186 4.37 11.21 1.74
C LEU A 186 4.01 11.94 0.45
N ASP A 187 3.65 11.17 -0.56
CA ASP A 187 3.09 11.71 -1.81
C ASP A 187 1.61 12.06 -1.65
N TYR A 188 1.34 13.09 -0.86
CA TYR A 188 -0.02 13.56 -0.57
C TYR A 188 -0.83 13.96 -1.81
N LYS A 189 -0.13 14.37 -2.88
CA LYS A 189 -0.78 14.84 -4.11
C LYS A 189 -0.89 13.75 -5.18
N HIS A 190 -0.42 12.55 -4.90
CA HIS A 190 -0.37 11.46 -5.87
C HIS A 190 0.39 11.85 -7.16
N GLU A 191 1.49 12.57 -7.01
CA GLU A 191 2.31 12.94 -8.16
C GLU A 191 3.04 11.74 -8.79
N LEU A 192 3.54 10.83 -7.96
CA LEU A 192 4.26 9.63 -8.37
C LEU A 192 3.41 8.38 -8.19
N PHE A 193 2.74 8.25 -7.03
CA PHE A 193 1.98 7.09 -6.61
C PHE A 193 0.49 7.39 -6.58
N GLU A 194 -0.31 6.54 -7.19
CA GLU A 194 -1.75 6.49 -6.95
C GLU A 194 -2.06 5.34 -5.99
N VAL A 195 -2.73 5.64 -4.89
CA VAL A 195 -3.23 4.62 -3.96
C VAL A 195 -4.74 4.82 -3.82
N THR A 196 -5.47 4.06 -4.60
CA THR A 196 -6.93 4.13 -4.64
C THR A 196 -7.55 2.75 -4.59
N GLY A 197 -8.75 2.66 -4.12
CA GLY A 197 -9.40 1.38 -3.85
C GLY A 197 -9.14 0.90 -2.43
N GLY A 198 -9.76 -0.20 -2.04
CA GLY A 198 -9.63 -0.76 -0.68
C GLY A 198 -10.23 0.12 0.41
N ARG A 199 -10.97 1.17 0.07
CA ARG A 199 -11.79 1.86 1.06
C ARG A 199 -12.69 0.82 1.68
N MET A 200 -12.37 0.45 2.93
CA MET A 200 -13.37 -0.25 3.73
C MET A 200 -14.62 0.61 3.69
N ARG A 201 -15.66 0.13 3.02
CA ARG A 201 -17.00 0.70 3.11
C ARG A 201 -17.58 0.45 4.50
N THR A 202 -16.76 0.56 5.51
CA THR A 202 -17.28 0.79 6.84
C THR A 202 -18.04 2.08 6.70
N ILE A 203 -19.39 1.96 6.69
CA ILE A 203 -20.25 3.07 6.93
C ILE A 203 -19.53 3.86 8.00
N ASN A 204 -19.01 5.04 7.65
CA ASN A 204 -18.34 5.95 8.59
C ASN A 204 -19.42 6.41 9.59
N LEU A 205 -19.78 5.51 10.47
CA LEU A 205 -20.56 5.86 11.65
C LEU A 205 -19.55 6.38 12.67
N PRO A 206 -19.57 7.67 12.96
CA PRO A 206 -18.56 8.33 13.79
C PRO A 206 -18.45 7.79 15.22
N HIS A 207 -19.29 6.82 15.60
CA HIS A 207 -19.40 6.29 16.96
C HIS A 207 -19.01 4.81 17.12
N LEU A 208 -18.49 4.16 16.05
CA LEU A 208 -18.08 2.77 16.19
C LEU A 208 -16.62 2.64 16.61
N SER A 209 -16.41 1.79 17.60
CA SER A 209 -15.05 1.42 17.97
C SER A 209 -14.34 0.76 16.78
N SER A 210 -13.04 1.01 16.63
CA SER A 210 -12.19 0.42 15.61
C SER A 210 -12.22 -1.13 15.58
N PHE A 211 -12.61 -1.75 16.70
CA PHE A 211 -12.79 -3.19 16.83
C PHE A 211 -14.01 -3.70 16.01
N HIS A 212 -15.14 -3.00 16.06
CA HIS A 212 -16.33 -3.37 15.28
C HIS A 212 -16.14 -3.16 13.78
N ALA A 213 -15.47 -2.10 13.39
CA ALA A 213 -15.12 -1.84 12.00
C ALA A 213 -14.20 -2.95 11.42
N PHE A 214 -13.22 -3.41 12.19
CA PHE A 214 -12.32 -4.49 11.79
C PHE A 214 -13.03 -5.85 11.68
N ASN A 215 -13.95 -6.15 12.58
CA ASN A 215 -14.76 -7.36 12.52
C ASN A 215 -15.75 -7.34 11.34
N ALA A 216 -16.38 -6.20 11.08
CA ALA A 216 -17.25 -6.03 9.91
C ALA A 216 -16.48 -6.29 8.60
N TYR A 217 -15.26 -5.79 8.49
CA TYR A 217 -14.39 -6.07 7.34
C TYR A 217 -14.05 -7.56 7.17
N LYS A 218 -13.76 -8.28 8.27
CA LYS A 218 -13.51 -9.73 8.20
C LYS A 218 -14.74 -10.50 7.72
N VAL A 219 -15.91 -10.15 8.23
CA VAL A 219 -17.17 -10.77 7.83
C VAL A 219 -17.48 -10.46 6.37
N GLU A 220 -17.30 -9.23 5.93
CA GLU A 220 -17.46 -8.82 4.54
C GLU A 220 -16.54 -9.63 3.62
N ARG A 221 -15.23 -9.72 3.92
CA ARG A 221 -14.27 -10.54 3.16
C ARG A 221 -14.66 -12.01 3.11
N PHE A 222 -15.13 -12.55 4.22
CA PHE A 222 -15.57 -13.96 4.26
C PHE A 222 -16.79 -14.18 3.36
N LEU A 223 -17.81 -13.31 3.42
CA LEU A 223 -19.01 -13.39 2.59
C LEU A 223 -18.69 -13.22 1.11
N VAL A 224 -17.86 -12.24 0.76
CA VAL A 224 -17.39 -12.02 -0.61
C VAL A 224 -16.67 -13.26 -1.14
N LYS A 225 -15.74 -13.85 -0.36
CA LYS A 225 -15.00 -15.05 -0.76
C LYS A 225 -15.91 -16.27 -0.91
N LYS A 226 -16.91 -16.45 -0.01
CA LYS A 226 -17.80 -17.63 -0.03
C LYS A 226 -18.91 -17.53 -1.06
N LEU A 227 -19.42 -16.34 -1.31
CA LEU A 227 -20.56 -16.11 -2.21
C LEU A 227 -20.11 -15.70 -3.63
N GLY A 228 -18.81 -15.55 -3.87
CA GLY A 228 -18.28 -15.09 -5.16
C GLY A 228 -18.70 -13.65 -5.50
N LEU A 229 -19.16 -12.88 -4.49
CA LEU A 229 -19.65 -11.53 -4.68
C LEU A 229 -18.46 -10.57 -4.71
N HIS A 230 -18.30 -9.88 -5.81
CA HIS A 230 -17.22 -8.90 -5.99
C HIS A 230 -17.68 -7.52 -5.50
N ALA A 231 -17.81 -7.35 -4.18
CA ALA A 231 -18.29 -6.11 -3.56
C ALA A 231 -17.42 -4.87 -3.89
N HIS A 232 -16.14 -5.08 -4.26
CA HIS A 232 -15.20 -4.02 -4.56
C HIS A 232 -15.21 -3.51 -6.01
N GLN A 233 -16.08 -4.04 -6.89
CA GLN A 233 -16.09 -3.66 -8.31
C GLN A 233 -16.64 -2.23 -8.56
N ASP A 234 -17.33 -1.64 -7.58
CA ASP A 234 -18.02 -0.36 -7.72
C ASP A 234 -17.49 0.74 -6.79
N GLU A 235 -16.30 0.56 -6.20
CA GLU A 235 -15.69 1.66 -5.43
C GLU A 235 -15.35 2.83 -6.33
N PRO A 236 -15.57 4.08 -5.87
CA PRO A 236 -15.14 5.24 -6.61
C PRO A 236 -13.61 5.23 -6.68
N ILE A 237 -13.10 4.76 -7.80
CA ILE A 237 -11.68 4.82 -8.11
C ILE A 237 -11.41 6.28 -8.46
N ASP A 238 -10.52 6.92 -7.70
CA ASP A 238 -10.19 8.33 -7.90
C ASP A 238 -9.31 8.56 -9.14
N ILE A 239 -9.05 7.51 -9.90
CA ILE A 239 -8.18 7.52 -11.08
C ILE A 239 -8.97 7.28 -12.37
N GLU A 240 -8.54 7.92 -13.45
CA GLU A 240 -8.98 7.67 -14.81
C GLU A 240 -7.79 7.48 -15.75
N PHE A 241 -7.97 6.71 -16.82
CA PHE A 241 -6.98 6.54 -17.87
C PHE A 241 -7.33 7.43 -19.07
N ILE A 242 -6.36 8.23 -19.52
CA ILE A 242 -6.48 9.13 -20.66
C ILE A 242 -5.76 8.48 -21.84
N ALA A 243 -6.52 7.83 -22.72
CA ALA A 243 -5.96 7.06 -23.84
C ALA A 243 -5.15 7.93 -24.83
N SER A 244 -5.54 9.19 -25.05
CA SER A 244 -4.84 10.09 -25.97
C SER A 244 -3.39 10.41 -25.55
N THR A 245 -3.10 10.36 -24.26
CA THR A 245 -1.77 10.62 -23.69
C THR A 245 -1.15 9.38 -23.05
N ASN A 246 -1.83 8.23 -23.10
CA ASN A 246 -1.41 6.99 -22.41
C ASN A 246 -1.03 7.23 -20.94
N SER A 247 -1.81 8.04 -20.23
CA SER A 247 -1.51 8.44 -18.87
C SER A 247 -2.68 8.25 -17.91
N PHE A 248 -2.38 8.13 -16.63
CA PHE A 248 -3.39 8.16 -15.59
C PHE A 248 -3.53 9.57 -15.02
N ARG A 249 -4.74 9.90 -14.56
CA ARG A 249 -5.03 11.16 -13.89
C ARG A 249 -5.82 10.89 -12.63
N ASN A 250 -5.36 11.43 -11.50
CA ASN A 250 -6.15 11.45 -10.28
C ASN A 250 -7.20 12.55 -10.36
N ARG A 251 -8.47 12.22 -10.12
CA ARG A 251 -9.61 13.16 -10.26
C ARG A 251 -9.70 14.19 -9.14
N LYS A 252 -9.04 13.96 -7.99
CA LYS A 252 -9.08 14.86 -6.84
C LYS A 252 -7.90 15.81 -6.80
N THR A 253 -6.70 15.29 -7.10
CA THR A 253 -5.47 16.08 -7.07
C THR A 253 -5.10 16.64 -8.44
N HIS A 254 -5.72 16.11 -9.50
CA HIS A 254 -5.43 16.43 -10.91
C HIS A 254 -4.00 16.09 -11.35
N SER A 255 -3.28 15.30 -10.55
CA SER A 255 -1.95 14.79 -10.83
C SER A 255 -1.99 13.65 -11.87
N ASN A 256 -0.81 13.31 -12.40
CA ASN A 256 -0.63 12.20 -13.33
C ASN A 256 0.34 11.17 -12.71
N PRO A 257 -0.15 10.26 -11.86
CA PRO A 257 0.69 9.25 -11.21
C PRO A 257 1.24 8.24 -12.23
N LEU A 258 2.43 7.71 -11.94
CA LEU A 258 3.09 6.71 -12.76
C LEU A 258 2.97 5.30 -12.17
N ILE A 259 2.72 5.18 -10.88
CA ILE A 259 2.66 3.91 -10.18
C ILE A 259 1.29 3.80 -9.53
N ILE A 260 0.51 2.83 -9.98
CA ILE A 260 -0.89 2.63 -9.57
C ILE A 260 -0.94 1.44 -8.63
N HIS A 261 -1.34 1.68 -7.39
CA HIS A 261 -1.52 0.66 -6.37
C HIS A 261 -2.99 0.61 -5.93
N LEU A 262 -3.59 -0.57 -6.04
CA LEU A 262 -4.98 -0.83 -5.62
C LEU A 262 -4.97 -1.81 -4.44
N PRO A 263 -4.68 -1.34 -3.21
CA PRO A 263 -4.45 -2.21 -2.06
C PRO A 263 -5.59 -3.18 -1.80
N GLY A 264 -5.24 -4.47 -1.64
CA GLY A 264 -6.20 -5.51 -1.30
C GLY A 264 -7.04 -6.03 -2.46
N THR A 265 -6.76 -5.61 -3.69
CA THR A 265 -7.48 -6.07 -4.90
C THR A 265 -6.80 -7.25 -5.61
N TRP A 266 -5.75 -7.80 -5.06
CA TRP A 266 -4.85 -8.79 -5.68
C TRP A 266 -5.54 -9.96 -6.39
N MET A 267 -6.75 -10.40 -5.95
CA MET A 267 -7.50 -11.50 -6.60
C MET A 267 -8.20 -11.08 -7.90
N TYR A 268 -8.44 -9.80 -8.10
CA TYR A 268 -9.20 -9.26 -9.24
C TYR A 268 -8.57 -7.96 -9.79
N PHE A 269 -7.31 -7.72 -9.46
CA PHE A 269 -6.56 -6.54 -9.89
C PHE A 269 -6.56 -6.38 -11.41
N ASP A 270 -6.28 -7.46 -12.15
CA ASP A 270 -6.27 -7.45 -13.62
C ASP A 270 -7.61 -7.01 -14.20
N LYS A 271 -8.71 -7.47 -13.59
CA LYS A 271 -10.06 -7.10 -14.04
C LYS A 271 -10.35 -5.62 -13.82
N ILE A 272 -9.95 -5.09 -12.64
CA ILE A 272 -10.11 -3.66 -12.34
C ILE A 272 -9.24 -2.81 -13.27
N MET A 273 -7.97 -3.16 -13.42
CA MET A 273 -7.05 -2.43 -14.29
C MET A 273 -7.51 -2.45 -15.75
N ASN A 274 -7.96 -3.58 -16.27
CA ASN A 274 -8.55 -3.66 -17.62
C ASN A 274 -9.77 -2.76 -17.77
N LYS A 275 -10.63 -2.66 -16.74
CA LYS A 275 -11.79 -1.76 -16.75
C LYS A 275 -11.35 -0.28 -16.79
N ILE A 276 -10.32 0.08 -16.00
CA ILE A 276 -9.77 1.45 -16.01
C ILE A 276 -9.16 1.77 -17.37
N LEU A 277 -8.30 0.90 -17.90
CA LEU A 277 -7.57 1.09 -19.16
C LEU A 277 -8.49 1.14 -20.38
N THR A 278 -9.62 0.42 -20.36
CA THR A 278 -10.58 0.41 -21.49
C THR A 278 -11.67 1.47 -21.37
N SER A 279 -11.73 2.20 -20.25
CA SER A 279 -12.76 3.20 -19.95
C SER A 279 -14.20 2.70 -20.10
N LYS A 280 -14.41 1.39 -20.03
CA LYS A 280 -15.74 0.79 -20.13
C LYS A 280 -16.55 1.06 -18.86
N LYS A 281 -17.55 1.92 -18.96
CA LYS A 281 -18.58 2.10 -17.93
C LYS A 281 -19.56 0.93 -18.01
N GLU A 282 -19.32 -0.12 -17.27
CA GLU A 282 -20.35 -1.14 -17.05
C GLU A 282 -21.30 -0.65 -15.95
N PHE A 283 -22.60 -0.62 -16.28
CA PHE A 283 -23.65 -0.36 -15.31
C PHE A 283 -23.82 -1.64 -14.47
N SER A 284 -23.50 -1.61 -13.19
CA SER A 284 -23.58 -2.83 -12.37
C SER A 284 -24.75 -2.77 -11.39
N LEU A 285 -25.52 -3.85 -11.38
CA LEU A 285 -26.50 -4.17 -10.32
C LEU A 285 -25.81 -4.32 -8.93
N GLY A 286 -24.47 -4.33 -8.90
CA GLY A 286 -23.66 -4.61 -7.72
C GLY A 286 -23.72 -3.57 -6.60
N LYS A 287 -24.12 -2.32 -6.89
CA LYS A 287 -24.18 -1.27 -5.85
C LYS A 287 -25.16 -1.59 -4.73
N ILE A 288 -26.36 -2.08 -5.09
CA ILE A 288 -27.39 -2.44 -4.11
C ILE A 288 -26.95 -3.66 -3.32
N THR A 289 -26.39 -4.68 -4.01
CA THR A 289 -25.91 -5.91 -3.38
C THR A 289 -24.72 -5.63 -2.44
N ALA A 290 -23.77 -4.79 -2.85
CA ALA A 290 -22.63 -4.39 -2.01
C ALA A 290 -23.09 -3.60 -0.77
N TRP A 291 -24.10 -2.74 -0.90
CA TRP A 291 -24.68 -2.02 0.23
C TRP A 291 -25.37 -2.98 1.22
N PHE A 292 -26.14 -3.95 0.72
CA PHE A 292 -26.77 -4.98 1.54
C PHE A 292 -25.75 -5.87 2.27
N ILE A 293 -24.66 -6.26 1.61
CA ILE A 293 -23.60 -7.06 2.23
C ILE A 293 -22.88 -6.25 3.32
N GLY A 294 -22.55 -4.98 3.04
CA GLY A 294 -21.96 -4.09 4.03
C GLY A 294 -22.85 -3.92 5.27
N LEU A 295 -24.16 -3.72 5.07
CA LEU A 295 -25.12 -3.60 6.15
C LEU A 295 -25.27 -4.91 6.94
N LEU A 296 -25.36 -6.05 6.26
CA LEU A 296 -25.44 -7.37 6.89
C LEU A 296 -24.18 -7.71 7.69
N SER A 297 -23.00 -7.45 7.11
CA SER A 297 -21.71 -7.66 7.77
C SER A 297 -21.58 -6.82 9.03
N TYR A 298 -22.14 -5.62 9.00
CA TYR A 298 -22.20 -4.70 10.12
C TYR A 298 -23.10 -5.20 11.24
N ILE A 299 -24.34 -5.63 10.90
CA ILE A 299 -25.29 -6.19 11.87
C ILE A 299 -24.70 -7.43 12.53
N VAL A 300 -24.10 -8.33 11.73
CA VAL A 300 -23.45 -9.54 12.25
C VAL A 300 -22.29 -9.20 13.19
N ALA A 301 -21.46 -8.18 12.86
CA ALA A 301 -20.34 -7.78 13.71
C ALA A 301 -20.74 -7.17 15.04
N ILE A 302 -21.93 -6.56 15.15
CA ILE A 302 -22.48 -6.02 16.40
C ILE A 302 -23.02 -7.13 17.32
N PHE A 303 -23.71 -8.12 16.74
CA PHE A 303 -24.45 -9.12 17.51
C PHE A 303 -23.69 -10.43 17.78
N ILE A 304 -22.59 -10.68 17.08
CA ILE A 304 -21.82 -11.91 17.24
C ILE A 304 -20.39 -11.58 17.69
N PRO A 305 -19.99 -11.90 18.93
CA PRO A 305 -18.62 -11.77 19.36
C PRO A 305 -17.75 -12.85 18.67
N PHE A 306 -17.32 -12.59 17.44
CA PHE A 306 -16.49 -13.53 16.69
C PHE A 306 -15.05 -13.54 17.19
N ARG A 307 -14.63 -14.62 17.83
CA ARG A 307 -13.26 -15.10 17.82
C ARG A 307 -13.05 -15.98 16.59
N ILE A 308 -12.81 -15.39 15.45
CA ILE A 308 -12.26 -16.15 14.31
C ILE A 308 -10.76 -15.99 14.35
N SER A 309 -10.05 -17.02 14.80
CA SER A 309 -8.62 -17.24 14.53
C SER A 309 -8.49 -17.51 13.03
N LEU A 310 -7.88 -16.61 12.29
CA LEU A 310 -7.33 -16.81 10.97
C LEU A 310 -5.83 -16.99 11.09
#